data_e2f1e1a87848f0269bb67c7567b78e68
#
_entry.id   e2f1e1a87848f0269bb67c7567b78e68
#
_cell.length_a   1.000
_cell.length_b   1.000
_cell.length_c   1.000
_cell.angle_alpha   90.00
_cell.angle_beta   90.00
_cell.angle_gamma   90.00
#
_symmetry.space_group_name_H-M   'P 1'
#
loop_
_entity.id
_entity.type
_entity.pdbx_description
1 polymer ?
#
loop_
_entity_poly.entity_id
_entity_poly.type
_entity_poly.pdbx_seq_one_letter_code
_entity_poly.pdbx_strand_id
1 'polypeptide(L)'
;LVELAEKQQRLLSIFHNRRWDGDFLTVRRLLAEGALGQVAQFESHFDRYRPEVRQRWREAGGPGSGLWFDLGPHILDQSLQLFGQPDWLQADLGKQRPGALADDYFHVVLGYGEMRVILHGSCLVSAVMPRFVVHGSQGSFIKFGMDVQEEQLKEGKRPPAADWGVDPAPGQLSQIRDGQLVQQTVAGEAGDYGAYYRGVCAAIRGEGENPVPADEALAVMALLDLARESDQQGRRLPCQKLSD
;
A
#
# COMPACT_ATOMS: atom_id res chain seq x y z
N LEU A 1 6.11 -13.06 -18.95
CA LEU A 1 4.64 -13.26 -18.88
C LEU A 1 3.91 -12.21 -19.70
N VAL A 2 4.34 -10.91 -19.68
CA VAL A 2 3.71 -9.83 -20.47
C VAL A 2 3.73 -10.18 -21.95
N GLU A 3 4.90 -10.41 -22.55
CA GLU A 3 5.07 -10.79 -23.95
C GLU A 3 4.25 -12.05 -24.33
N LEU A 4 4.14 -13.00 -23.38
CA LEU A 4 3.33 -14.19 -23.61
C LEU A 4 1.84 -13.86 -23.65
N ALA A 5 1.36 -13.01 -22.75
CA ALA A 5 -0.02 -12.59 -22.71
C ALA A 5 -0.41 -11.84 -24.00
N GLU A 6 0.45 -10.91 -24.45
CA GLU A 6 0.29 -10.18 -25.70
C GLU A 6 0.27 -11.13 -26.92
N LYS A 7 1.27 -12.02 -27.01
CA LYS A 7 1.34 -13.01 -28.09
C LYS A 7 0.10 -13.93 -28.14
N GLN A 8 -0.45 -14.26 -27.00
CA GLN A 8 -1.64 -15.12 -26.89
C GLN A 8 -2.95 -14.32 -26.92
N GLN A 9 -2.88 -12.99 -27.04
CA GLN A 9 -4.03 -12.08 -26.97
C GLN A 9 -4.92 -12.37 -25.76
N ARG A 10 -4.29 -12.45 -24.58
CA ARG A 10 -4.96 -12.68 -23.29
C ARG A 10 -4.70 -11.51 -22.34
N LEU A 11 -5.73 -11.14 -21.58
CA LEU A 11 -5.61 -10.17 -20.54
C LEU A 11 -4.70 -10.71 -19.43
N LEU A 12 -3.68 -9.95 -19.07
CA LEU A 12 -2.87 -10.16 -17.87
C LEU A 12 -3.18 -9.02 -16.89
N SER A 13 -3.83 -9.36 -15.78
CA SER A 13 -4.14 -8.42 -14.70
C SER A 13 -3.56 -8.94 -13.39
N ILE A 14 -2.95 -8.08 -12.62
CA ILE A 14 -2.30 -8.42 -11.36
C ILE A 14 -3.25 -8.09 -10.20
N PHE A 15 -3.31 -8.97 -9.18
CA PHE A 15 -4.25 -8.82 -8.08
C PHE A 15 -3.71 -7.86 -7.01
N HIS A 16 -3.57 -6.58 -7.32
CA HIS A 16 -3.32 -5.52 -6.34
C HIS A 16 -4.65 -5.07 -5.69
N ASN A 17 -5.29 -6.00 -4.98
CA ASN A 17 -6.61 -5.81 -4.39
C ASN A 17 -6.71 -4.67 -3.39
N ARG A 18 -5.57 -4.28 -2.77
CA ARG A 18 -5.56 -3.21 -1.76
C ARG A 18 -5.76 -1.80 -2.33
N ARG A 19 -5.87 -1.65 -3.65
CA ARG A 19 -6.41 -0.43 -4.29
C ARG A 19 -7.86 -0.17 -3.89
N TRP A 20 -8.56 -1.20 -3.46
CA TRP A 20 -9.97 -1.18 -3.04
C TRP A 20 -10.15 -1.43 -1.54
N ASP A 21 -9.09 -1.25 -0.74
CA ASP A 21 -9.19 -1.17 0.72
C ASP A 21 -9.90 0.15 1.09
N GLY A 22 -10.87 0.09 1.99
CA GLY A 22 -11.67 1.27 2.38
C GLY A 22 -10.83 2.38 3.04
N ASP A 23 -9.80 1.99 3.79
CA ASP A 23 -8.84 2.92 4.38
C ASP A 23 -8.05 3.69 3.30
N PHE A 24 -7.60 3.01 2.25
CA PHE A 24 -6.92 3.62 1.10
C PHE A 24 -7.87 4.48 0.25
N LEU A 25 -9.08 4.01 -0.02
CA LEU A 25 -10.10 4.78 -0.75
C LEU A 25 -10.41 6.09 -0.03
N THR A 26 -10.46 6.07 1.31
CA THR A 26 -10.67 7.25 2.14
C THR A 26 -9.53 8.26 1.98
N VAL A 27 -8.28 7.80 2.04
CA VAL A 27 -7.11 8.67 1.81
C VAL A 27 -7.16 9.27 0.41
N ARG A 28 -7.41 8.45 -0.61
CA ARG A 28 -7.52 8.91 -2.01
C ARG A 28 -8.57 9.98 -2.20
N ARG A 29 -9.75 9.82 -1.58
CA ARG A 29 -10.82 10.83 -1.60
C ARG A 29 -10.37 12.13 -0.95
N LEU A 30 -9.81 12.10 0.25
CA LEU A 30 -9.36 13.30 0.96
C LEU A 30 -8.26 14.08 0.20
N LEU A 31 -7.36 13.36 -0.48
CA LEU A 31 -6.35 13.98 -1.33
C LEU A 31 -6.99 14.62 -2.58
N ALA A 32 -7.93 13.94 -3.23
CA ALA A 32 -8.64 14.46 -4.38
C ALA A 32 -9.51 15.70 -4.05
N GLU A 33 -10.09 15.74 -2.86
CA GLU A 33 -10.85 16.89 -2.33
C GLU A 33 -9.94 18.07 -1.92
N GLY A 34 -8.61 17.87 -1.91
CA GLY A 34 -7.66 18.89 -1.45
C GLY A 34 -7.74 19.17 0.06
N ALA A 35 -8.36 18.28 0.85
CA ALA A 35 -8.63 18.49 2.28
C ALA A 35 -7.36 18.71 3.11
N LEU A 36 -6.20 18.26 2.65
CA LEU A 36 -4.91 18.38 3.32
C LEU A 36 -4.00 19.45 2.68
N GLY A 37 -4.40 20.05 1.56
CA GLY A 37 -3.56 20.93 0.76
C GLY A 37 -2.42 20.16 0.08
N GLN A 38 -1.26 20.79 -0.08
CA GLN A 38 -0.08 20.14 -0.64
C GLN A 38 0.47 19.13 0.36
N VAL A 39 0.57 17.86 -0.04
CA VAL A 39 1.12 16.79 0.81
C VAL A 39 2.62 17.00 1.00
N ALA A 40 3.06 16.98 2.25
CA ALA A 40 4.46 17.02 2.62
C ALA A 40 5.00 15.64 3.02
N GLN A 41 4.16 14.84 3.67
CA GLN A 41 4.51 13.51 4.14
C GLN A 41 3.30 12.57 4.08
N PHE A 42 3.55 11.35 3.61
CA PHE A 42 2.62 10.24 3.65
C PHE A 42 3.30 9.04 4.28
N GLU A 43 2.62 8.39 5.21
CA GLU A 43 3.11 7.14 5.82
C GLU A 43 2.08 6.04 5.66
N SER A 44 2.57 4.83 5.37
CA SER A 44 1.78 3.61 5.28
C SER A 44 2.45 2.50 6.09
N HIS A 45 1.74 1.99 7.08
CA HIS A 45 2.25 1.02 8.04
C HIS A 45 1.55 -0.32 7.95
N PHE A 46 2.35 -1.40 7.97
CA PHE A 46 1.88 -2.79 8.07
C PHE A 46 2.53 -3.46 9.27
N ASP A 47 2.18 -2.98 10.45
CA ASP A 47 2.70 -3.45 11.73
C ASP A 47 1.87 -4.57 12.31
N ARG A 48 2.54 -5.53 12.94
CA ARG A 48 1.91 -6.66 13.63
C ARG A 48 2.80 -7.21 14.72
N TYR A 49 2.23 -7.92 15.68
CA TYR A 49 3.01 -8.62 16.70
C TYR A 49 3.00 -10.13 16.44
N ARG A 50 4.12 -10.63 15.90
CA ARG A 50 4.36 -12.04 15.59
C ARG A 50 5.81 -12.39 15.94
N PRO A 51 6.14 -12.51 17.23
CA PRO A 51 7.54 -12.68 17.67
C PRO A 51 8.16 -14.00 17.24
N GLU A 52 7.35 -15.02 16.97
CA GLU A 52 7.81 -16.33 16.54
C GLU A 52 7.92 -16.45 15.02
N VAL A 53 9.03 -16.99 14.52
CA VAL A 53 9.21 -17.34 13.12
C VAL A 53 8.40 -18.59 12.80
N ARG A 54 7.58 -18.54 11.76
CA ARG A 54 6.72 -19.66 11.35
C ARG A 54 7.37 -20.48 10.25
N GLN A 55 7.13 -21.80 10.26
CA GLN A 55 7.58 -22.70 9.18
C GLN A 55 6.66 -22.54 7.95
N ARG A 56 6.95 -21.56 7.12
CA ARG A 56 6.25 -21.30 5.85
C ARG A 56 7.21 -20.69 4.83
N TRP A 57 6.94 -20.87 3.55
CA TRP A 57 7.82 -20.44 2.46
C TRP A 57 8.18 -18.93 2.53
N ARG A 58 7.23 -18.09 2.95
CA ARG A 58 7.46 -16.64 3.12
C ARG A 58 8.53 -16.29 4.16
N GLU A 59 8.83 -17.19 5.08
CA GLU A 59 9.81 -16.99 6.16
C GLU A 59 11.05 -17.89 6.00
N ALA A 60 11.13 -18.66 4.89
CA ALA A 60 12.18 -19.67 4.66
C ALA A 60 13.50 -19.10 4.09
N GLY A 61 13.59 -17.81 3.79
CA GLY A 61 14.82 -17.18 3.30
C GLY A 61 15.17 -17.44 1.83
N GLY A 62 14.24 -17.97 1.04
CA GLY A 62 14.37 -18.16 -0.40
C GLY A 62 13.97 -16.94 -1.23
N PRO A 63 14.11 -17.01 -2.56
CA PRO A 63 13.68 -15.92 -3.46
C PRO A 63 12.22 -15.56 -3.26
N GLY A 64 11.91 -14.26 -3.13
CA GLY A 64 10.56 -13.74 -2.91
C GLY A 64 10.02 -13.95 -1.50
N SER A 65 10.82 -14.49 -0.56
CA SER A 65 10.45 -14.55 0.85
C SER A 65 10.73 -13.22 1.57
N GLY A 66 10.19 -13.07 2.76
CA GLY A 66 10.35 -11.89 3.60
C GLY A 66 9.12 -11.01 3.66
N LEU A 67 9.10 -10.16 4.66
CA LEU A 67 8.01 -9.22 4.91
C LEU A 67 7.91 -8.18 3.78
N TRP A 68 9.06 -7.77 3.24
CA TRP A 68 9.12 -6.82 2.14
C TRP A 68 8.44 -7.36 0.88
N PHE A 69 8.71 -8.60 0.48
CA PHE A 69 8.01 -9.22 -0.66
C PHE A 69 6.56 -9.63 -0.38
N ASP A 70 6.19 -9.84 0.89
CA ASP A 70 4.80 -10.16 1.29
C ASP A 70 3.91 -8.91 1.29
N LEU A 71 4.39 -7.77 1.82
CA LEU A 71 3.59 -6.56 2.06
C LEU A 71 4.03 -5.35 1.22
N GLY A 72 5.30 -5.26 0.87
CA GLY A 72 5.85 -4.16 0.06
C GLY A 72 5.11 -3.93 -1.26
N PRO A 73 4.74 -4.98 -2.03
CA PRO A 73 3.98 -4.78 -3.27
C PRO A 73 2.70 -3.98 -3.09
N HIS A 74 1.97 -4.20 -2.01
CA HIS A 74 0.71 -3.53 -1.74
C HIS A 74 0.88 -2.05 -1.43
N ILE A 75 1.85 -1.71 -0.57
CA ILE A 75 2.04 -0.31 -0.15
C ILE A 75 2.80 0.51 -1.18
N LEU A 76 3.68 -0.13 -1.96
CA LEU A 76 4.29 0.50 -3.14
C LEU A 76 3.23 0.81 -4.20
N ASP A 77 2.39 -0.16 -4.54
CA ASP A 77 1.30 0.04 -5.49
C ASP A 77 0.39 1.19 -5.06
N GLN A 78 -0.04 1.22 -3.79
CA GLN A 78 -0.84 2.32 -3.24
C GLN A 78 -0.13 3.67 -3.37
N SER A 79 1.17 3.73 -3.13
CA SER A 79 1.96 4.96 -3.25
C SER A 79 2.08 5.42 -4.71
N LEU A 80 2.31 4.50 -5.63
CA LEU A 80 2.35 4.79 -7.06
C LEU A 80 1.00 5.29 -7.59
N GLN A 81 -0.11 4.73 -7.10
CA GLN A 81 -1.46 5.18 -7.45
C GLN A 81 -1.77 6.60 -6.95
N LEU A 82 -1.19 7.03 -5.83
CA LEU A 82 -1.43 8.37 -5.27
C LEU A 82 -0.47 9.42 -5.85
N PHE A 83 0.80 9.07 -6.05
CA PHE A 83 1.87 10.04 -6.26
C PHE A 83 2.71 9.77 -7.51
N GLY A 84 2.44 8.68 -8.24
CA GLY A 84 3.24 8.28 -9.41
C GLY A 84 4.62 7.74 -9.03
N GLN A 85 5.57 7.81 -9.97
CA GLN A 85 6.94 7.31 -9.78
C GLN A 85 7.76 8.26 -8.89
N PRO A 86 8.46 7.73 -7.85
CA PRO A 86 9.36 8.52 -7.02
C PRO A 86 10.64 8.90 -7.78
N ASP A 87 11.31 9.98 -7.34
CA ASP A 87 12.61 10.38 -7.88
C ASP A 87 13.73 9.47 -7.37
N TRP A 88 13.59 8.98 -6.13
CA TRP A 88 14.57 8.14 -5.46
C TRP A 88 13.91 7.33 -4.34
N LEU A 89 14.61 6.28 -3.91
CA LEU A 89 14.26 5.55 -2.69
C LEU A 89 15.50 5.27 -1.82
N GLN A 90 15.23 5.01 -0.52
CA GLN A 90 16.18 4.47 0.44
C GLN A 90 15.48 3.43 1.30
N ALA A 91 16.10 2.28 1.49
CA ALA A 91 15.53 1.17 2.24
C ALA A 91 16.46 0.70 3.36
N ASP A 92 15.82 0.18 4.42
CA ASP A 92 16.42 -0.59 5.51
C ASP A 92 15.54 -1.82 5.72
N LEU A 93 16.08 -3.01 5.42
CA LEU A 93 15.40 -4.30 5.50
C LEU A 93 16.10 -5.16 6.56
N GLY A 94 15.37 -5.51 7.60
CA GLY A 94 15.95 -6.16 8.77
C GLY A 94 15.39 -7.53 9.10
N LYS A 95 16.20 -8.34 9.80
CA LYS A 95 15.81 -9.60 10.45
C LYS A 95 15.92 -9.39 11.95
N GLN A 96 14.82 -8.96 12.56
CA GLN A 96 14.81 -8.57 13.98
C GLN A 96 14.44 -9.72 14.92
N ARG A 97 13.69 -10.71 14.43
CA ARG A 97 13.30 -11.88 15.23
C ARG A 97 14.45 -12.90 15.34
N PRO A 98 14.67 -13.51 16.51
CA PRO A 98 15.63 -14.61 16.64
C PRO A 98 15.31 -15.75 15.66
N GLY A 99 16.33 -16.18 14.90
CA GLY A 99 16.19 -17.27 13.92
C GLY A 99 15.49 -16.88 12.61
N ALA A 100 15.21 -15.60 12.34
CA ALA A 100 14.65 -15.17 11.08
C ALA A 100 15.60 -15.43 9.91
N LEU A 101 15.12 -16.12 8.88
CA LEU A 101 15.86 -16.41 7.65
C LEU A 101 15.58 -15.37 6.56
N ALA A 102 14.43 -14.73 6.58
CA ALA A 102 14.00 -13.65 5.71
C ALA A 102 13.76 -12.37 6.50
N ASP A 103 13.69 -11.23 5.83
CA ASP A 103 13.35 -9.95 6.46
C ASP A 103 11.97 -10.01 7.13
N ASP A 104 11.86 -9.39 8.30
CA ASP A 104 10.64 -9.28 9.10
C ASP A 104 10.41 -7.85 9.60
N TYR A 105 11.22 -6.95 9.08
CA TYR A 105 11.18 -5.52 9.24
C TYR A 105 11.55 -4.85 7.92
N PHE A 106 10.87 -3.77 7.58
CA PHE A 106 11.29 -2.85 6.54
C PHE A 106 10.92 -1.40 6.89
N HIS A 107 11.80 -0.49 6.50
CA HIS A 107 11.56 0.95 6.51
C HIS A 107 12.09 1.53 5.20
N VAL A 108 11.19 1.98 4.34
CA VAL A 108 11.52 2.47 3.00
C VAL A 108 11.01 3.88 2.85
N VAL A 109 11.87 4.78 2.43
CA VAL A 109 11.55 6.18 2.15
C VAL A 109 11.60 6.40 0.63
N LEU A 110 10.50 6.91 0.08
CA LEU A 110 10.42 7.36 -1.31
C LEU A 110 10.43 8.90 -1.34
N GLY A 111 11.20 9.48 -2.24
CA GLY A 111 11.28 10.92 -2.44
C GLY A 111 10.58 11.38 -3.70
N TYR A 112 9.79 12.43 -3.58
CA TYR A 112 9.08 13.12 -4.66
C TYR A 112 9.34 14.62 -4.50
N GLY A 113 10.45 15.12 -5.05
CA GLY A 113 10.92 16.46 -4.73
C GLY A 113 11.08 16.64 -3.21
N GLU A 114 10.32 17.57 -2.64
CA GLU A 114 10.33 17.83 -1.20
C GLU A 114 9.40 16.90 -0.39
N MET A 115 8.43 16.24 -1.02
CA MET A 115 7.52 15.30 -0.33
C MET A 115 8.24 13.98 0.00
N ARG A 116 7.88 13.39 1.12
CA ARG A 116 8.35 12.07 1.54
C ARG A 116 7.19 11.10 1.71
N VAL A 117 7.40 9.89 1.18
CA VAL A 117 6.53 8.73 1.44
C VAL A 117 7.34 7.74 2.28
N ILE A 118 6.79 7.33 3.41
CA ILE A 118 7.39 6.38 4.35
C ILE A 118 6.55 5.12 4.33
N LEU A 119 7.20 4.00 4.00
CA LEU A 119 6.60 2.67 3.98
C LEU A 119 7.25 1.86 5.09
N HIS A 120 6.46 1.39 6.04
CA HIS A 120 6.96 0.67 7.19
C HIS A 120 6.20 -0.63 7.44
N GLY A 121 6.92 -1.65 7.89
CA GLY A 121 6.32 -2.88 8.36
C GLY A 121 7.24 -3.62 9.31
N SER A 122 6.68 -4.13 10.39
CA SER A 122 7.42 -4.90 11.39
C SER A 122 6.58 -6.04 11.95
N CYS A 123 7.27 -7.14 12.30
CA CYS A 123 6.65 -8.27 13.01
C CYS A 123 6.73 -8.15 14.53
N LEU A 124 7.35 -7.09 15.08
CA LEU A 124 7.56 -6.92 16.52
C LEU A 124 6.86 -5.69 17.12
N VAL A 125 5.82 -5.18 16.47
CA VAL A 125 5.03 -4.06 16.96
C VAL A 125 3.78 -4.58 17.66
N SER A 126 3.73 -4.43 18.98
CA SER A 126 2.58 -4.83 19.82
C SER A 126 1.63 -3.66 20.13
N ALA A 127 2.05 -2.42 19.85
CA ALA A 127 1.23 -1.25 20.03
C ALA A 127 0.27 -1.03 18.85
N VAL A 128 -0.82 -0.31 19.10
CA VAL A 128 -1.73 0.14 18.04
C VAL A 128 -1.05 1.29 17.31
N MET A 129 -0.62 1.04 16.08
CA MET A 129 -0.01 2.04 15.21
C MET A 129 -1.01 2.49 14.15
N PRO A 130 -0.92 3.73 13.66
CA PRO A 130 -1.75 4.16 12.54
C PRO A 130 -1.42 3.34 11.28
N ARG A 131 -2.45 3.03 10.51
CA ARG A 131 -2.32 2.43 9.18
C ARG A 131 -1.82 3.46 8.17
N PHE A 132 -2.39 4.66 8.23
CA PHE A 132 -1.99 5.81 7.41
C PHE A 132 -1.81 7.06 8.27
N VAL A 133 -0.74 7.81 7.95
CA VAL A 133 -0.52 9.17 8.44
C VAL A 133 -0.23 10.04 7.22
N VAL A 134 -0.99 11.12 7.07
CA VAL A 134 -0.80 12.06 5.97
C VAL A 134 -0.71 13.47 6.52
N HIS A 135 0.37 14.17 6.23
CA HIS A 135 0.59 15.56 6.59
C HIS A 135 0.67 16.42 5.34
N GLY A 136 -0.12 17.47 5.31
CA GLY A 136 -0.12 18.44 4.22
C GLY A 136 -0.12 19.87 4.74
N SER A 137 -0.05 20.81 3.83
CA SER A 137 0.05 22.26 4.15
C SER A 137 -1.21 22.83 4.84
N GLN A 138 -2.35 22.14 4.78
CA GLN A 138 -3.62 22.59 5.36
C GLN A 138 -4.19 21.66 6.44
N GLY A 139 -3.55 20.50 6.66
CA GLY A 139 -4.04 19.57 7.66
C GLY A 139 -3.31 18.26 7.69
N SER A 140 -3.72 17.42 8.63
CA SER A 140 -3.22 16.07 8.81
C SER A 140 -4.37 15.08 8.91
N PHE A 141 -4.19 13.89 8.34
CA PHE A 141 -5.13 12.80 8.47
C PHE A 141 -4.45 11.56 9.05
N ILE A 142 -5.08 10.93 10.04
CA ILE A 142 -4.59 9.71 10.68
C ILE A 142 -5.70 8.66 10.64
N LYS A 143 -5.39 7.46 10.15
CA LYS A 143 -6.28 6.31 10.14
C LYS A 143 -5.66 5.16 10.91
N PHE A 144 -6.38 4.66 11.90
CA PHE A 144 -6.04 3.43 12.62
C PHE A 144 -6.86 2.25 12.10
N GLY A 145 -6.30 1.04 12.27
CA GLY A 145 -6.92 -0.18 11.78
C GLY A 145 -6.78 -0.37 10.26
N MET A 146 -6.85 -1.61 9.85
CA MET A 146 -6.80 -2.00 8.45
C MET A 146 -8.21 -2.17 7.88
N ASP A 147 -8.31 -2.23 6.56
CA ASP A 147 -9.53 -2.65 5.86
C ASP A 147 -10.08 -3.96 6.42
N VAL A 148 -11.42 -4.05 6.49
CA VAL A 148 -12.11 -5.15 7.17
C VAL A 148 -12.46 -6.33 6.26
N GLN A 149 -12.28 -6.20 4.93
CA GLN A 149 -12.77 -7.18 3.96
C GLN A 149 -12.13 -8.56 4.13
N GLU A 150 -10.82 -8.64 4.43
CA GLU A 150 -10.14 -9.94 4.66
C GLU A 150 -10.70 -10.67 5.90
N GLU A 151 -10.98 -9.94 6.99
CA GLU A 151 -11.56 -10.56 8.19
C GLU A 151 -13.01 -10.97 7.93
N GLN A 152 -13.79 -10.13 7.25
CA GLN A 152 -15.15 -10.47 6.82
C GLN A 152 -15.18 -11.75 5.96
N LEU A 153 -14.21 -11.92 5.03
CA LEU A 153 -14.07 -13.16 4.24
C LEU A 153 -13.75 -14.37 5.11
N LYS A 154 -12.88 -14.25 6.10
CA LYS A 154 -12.53 -15.33 7.04
C LYS A 154 -13.74 -15.73 7.91
N GLU A 155 -14.58 -14.78 8.29
CA GLU A 155 -15.84 -15.00 8.99
C GLU A 155 -16.95 -15.61 8.10
N GLY A 156 -16.67 -15.78 6.80
CA GLY A 156 -17.62 -16.36 5.84
C GLY A 156 -18.55 -15.35 5.18
N LYS A 157 -18.44 -14.06 5.50
CA LYS A 157 -19.20 -13.00 4.84
C LYS A 157 -18.79 -12.88 3.37
N ARG A 158 -19.70 -12.52 2.51
CA ARG A 158 -19.48 -12.37 1.06
C ARG A 158 -20.13 -11.09 0.53
N PRO A 159 -19.53 -10.41 -0.49
CA PRO A 159 -20.26 -9.38 -1.22
C PRO A 159 -21.47 -10.02 -1.95
N PRO A 160 -22.60 -9.29 -2.10
CA PRO A 160 -22.85 -7.90 -1.76
C PRO A 160 -23.57 -7.70 -0.41
N ALA A 161 -23.05 -8.25 0.70
CA ALA A 161 -23.66 -7.99 2.02
C ALA A 161 -23.72 -6.47 2.28
N ALA A 162 -24.78 -6.00 2.95
CA ALA A 162 -25.04 -4.57 3.15
C ALA A 162 -23.92 -3.82 3.93
N ASP A 163 -23.20 -4.53 4.79
CA ASP A 163 -22.08 -4.02 5.58
C ASP A 163 -20.72 -4.52 5.07
N TRP A 164 -20.66 -5.01 3.83
CA TRP A 164 -19.41 -5.43 3.20
C TRP A 164 -18.44 -4.26 3.06
N GLY A 165 -17.19 -4.45 3.52
CA GLY A 165 -16.14 -3.46 3.44
C GLY A 165 -16.33 -2.22 4.32
N VAL A 166 -17.40 -2.15 5.11
CA VAL A 166 -17.65 -1.01 6.00
C VAL A 166 -16.83 -1.15 7.26
N ASP A 167 -15.81 -0.28 7.43
CA ASP A 167 -15.02 -0.17 8.65
C ASP A 167 -15.71 0.81 9.62
N PRO A 168 -16.11 0.37 10.83
CA PRO A 168 -16.74 1.25 11.81
C PRO A 168 -15.77 2.25 12.45
N ALA A 169 -14.44 2.04 12.31
CA ALA A 169 -13.44 2.92 12.89
C ALA A 169 -13.18 4.14 11.98
N PRO A 170 -13.55 5.36 12.38
CA PRO A 170 -13.31 6.54 11.55
C PRO A 170 -11.83 6.92 11.53
N GLY A 171 -11.43 7.69 10.51
CA GLY A 171 -10.19 8.43 10.50
C GLY A 171 -10.31 9.75 11.25
N GLN A 172 -9.18 10.38 11.56
CA GLN A 172 -9.09 11.66 12.26
C GLN A 172 -8.45 12.70 11.36
N LEU A 173 -9.21 13.74 11.01
CA LEU A 173 -8.74 14.90 10.25
C LEU A 173 -8.51 16.07 11.20
N SER A 174 -7.31 16.64 11.15
CA SER A 174 -6.91 17.82 11.95
C SER A 174 -6.52 18.94 10.99
N GLN A 175 -7.12 20.10 11.13
CA GLN A 175 -6.86 21.28 10.26
C GLN A 175 -6.70 22.54 11.12
N ILE A 176 -5.93 23.50 10.64
CA ILE A 176 -5.89 24.84 11.25
C ILE A 176 -6.89 25.72 10.49
N ARG A 177 -7.92 26.19 11.17
CA ARG A 177 -8.92 27.13 10.65
C ARG A 177 -8.95 28.37 11.55
N ASP A 178 -8.77 29.53 10.96
CA ASP A 178 -8.70 30.82 11.69
C ASP A 178 -7.71 30.81 12.86
N GLY A 179 -6.56 30.14 12.66
CA GLY A 179 -5.51 30.01 13.68
C GLY A 179 -5.81 29.02 14.81
N GLN A 180 -6.91 28.29 14.73
CA GLN A 180 -7.31 27.28 15.74
C GLN A 180 -7.25 25.87 15.18
N LEU A 181 -6.82 24.92 16.02
CA LEU A 181 -6.85 23.51 15.68
C LEU A 181 -8.30 22.98 15.71
N VAL A 182 -8.79 22.55 14.56
CA VAL A 182 -10.08 21.88 14.42
C VAL A 182 -9.84 20.41 14.13
N GLN A 183 -10.42 19.54 14.94
CA GLN A 183 -10.36 18.08 14.74
C GLN A 183 -11.75 17.53 14.46
N GLN A 184 -11.84 16.65 13.48
CA GLN A 184 -13.09 15.98 13.13
C GLN A 184 -12.85 14.53 12.75
N THR A 185 -13.82 13.69 13.04
CA THR A 185 -13.82 12.30 12.56
C THR A 185 -14.31 12.26 11.11
N VAL A 186 -13.66 11.41 10.32
CA VAL A 186 -14.02 11.17 8.91
C VAL A 186 -14.44 9.72 8.77
N ALA A 187 -15.66 9.49 8.35
CA ALA A 187 -16.14 8.15 8.02
C ALA A 187 -15.32 7.58 6.87
N GLY A 188 -14.95 6.31 6.98
CA GLY A 188 -14.24 5.59 5.93
C GLY A 188 -15.14 5.30 4.73
N GLU A 189 -14.53 5.22 3.55
CA GLU A 189 -15.15 4.60 2.38
C GLU A 189 -15.31 3.10 2.64
N ALA A 190 -16.33 2.49 2.06
CA ALA A 190 -16.45 1.04 2.08
C ALA A 190 -15.44 0.41 1.11
N GLY A 191 -14.72 -0.60 1.57
CA GLY A 191 -13.83 -1.40 0.73
C GLY A 191 -14.63 -2.21 -0.30
N ASP A 192 -14.06 -2.41 -1.50
CA ASP A 192 -14.77 -3.12 -2.59
C ASP A 192 -13.84 -3.99 -3.44
N TYR A 193 -13.39 -5.13 -2.92
CA TYR A 193 -12.60 -6.09 -3.71
C TYR A 193 -13.34 -6.60 -4.96
N GLY A 194 -14.67 -6.53 -4.97
CA GLY A 194 -15.48 -6.87 -6.13
C GLY A 194 -15.22 -5.97 -7.33
N ALA A 195 -14.81 -4.71 -7.10
CA ALA A 195 -14.49 -3.76 -8.17
C ALA A 195 -13.34 -4.27 -9.07
N TYR A 196 -12.32 -4.92 -8.50
CA TYR A 196 -11.27 -5.54 -9.29
C TYR A 196 -11.84 -6.55 -10.29
N TYR A 197 -12.67 -7.48 -9.84
CA TYR A 197 -13.24 -8.52 -10.71
C TYR A 197 -14.22 -7.95 -11.73
N ARG A 198 -15.01 -6.93 -11.35
CA ARG A 198 -15.87 -6.22 -12.33
C ARG A 198 -15.03 -5.54 -13.40
N GLY A 199 -13.91 -4.89 -13.03
CA GLY A 199 -12.97 -4.29 -13.97
C GLY A 199 -12.35 -5.33 -14.92
N VAL A 200 -11.88 -6.46 -14.39
CA VAL A 200 -11.34 -7.56 -15.22
C VAL A 200 -12.40 -8.09 -16.18
N CYS A 201 -13.64 -8.30 -15.73
CA CYS A 201 -14.72 -8.74 -16.60
C CYS A 201 -15.04 -7.72 -17.69
N ALA A 202 -15.07 -6.42 -17.37
CA ALA A 202 -15.28 -5.36 -18.34
C ALA A 202 -14.14 -5.31 -19.38
N ALA A 203 -12.90 -5.40 -18.93
CA ALA A 203 -11.74 -5.42 -19.82
C ALA A 203 -11.74 -6.62 -20.78
N ILE A 204 -12.12 -7.83 -20.32
CA ILE A 204 -12.24 -9.03 -21.17
C ILE A 204 -13.31 -8.83 -22.25
N ARG A 205 -14.37 -8.09 -21.95
CA ARG A 205 -15.46 -7.79 -22.89
C ARG A 205 -15.17 -6.62 -23.82
N GLY A 206 -14.09 -5.87 -23.60
CA GLY A 206 -13.80 -4.63 -24.31
C GLY A 206 -14.69 -3.44 -23.88
N GLU A 207 -15.29 -3.53 -22.71
CA GLU A 207 -16.22 -2.52 -22.13
C GLU A 207 -15.51 -1.59 -21.13
N GLY A 208 -14.22 -1.80 -20.85
CA GLY A 208 -13.42 -1.02 -19.91
C GLY A 208 -11.94 -1.38 -19.95
N GLU A 209 -11.16 -0.64 -19.19
CA GLU A 209 -9.72 -0.84 -19.08
C GLU A 209 -9.37 -1.96 -18.08
N ASN A 210 -8.15 -2.52 -18.22
CA ASN A 210 -7.59 -3.43 -17.23
C ASN A 210 -7.42 -2.71 -15.88
N PRO A 211 -8.03 -3.19 -14.79
CA PRO A 211 -7.98 -2.49 -13.51
C PRO A 211 -6.57 -2.44 -12.87
N VAL A 212 -5.70 -3.39 -13.25
CA VAL A 212 -4.30 -3.45 -12.82
C VAL A 212 -3.48 -4.00 -13.99
N PRO A 213 -3.04 -3.15 -14.91
CA PRO A 213 -2.26 -3.56 -16.06
C PRO A 213 -0.84 -4.01 -15.66
N ALA A 214 -0.20 -4.75 -16.54
CA ALA A 214 1.07 -5.42 -16.23
C ALA A 214 2.25 -4.45 -16.06
N ASP A 215 2.25 -3.33 -16.76
CA ASP A 215 3.25 -2.26 -16.66
C ASP A 215 3.25 -1.62 -15.27
N GLU A 216 2.09 -1.37 -14.66
CA GLU A 216 2.00 -0.88 -13.29
C GLU A 216 2.57 -1.90 -12.29
N ALA A 217 2.32 -3.19 -12.50
CA ALA A 217 2.91 -4.23 -11.67
C ALA A 217 4.43 -4.36 -11.86
N LEU A 218 4.93 -4.17 -13.08
CA LEU A 218 6.38 -4.12 -13.37
C LEU A 218 7.04 -2.94 -12.65
N ALA A 219 6.37 -1.78 -12.59
CA ALA A 219 6.85 -0.63 -11.83
C ALA A 219 7.00 -0.95 -10.34
N VAL A 220 6.03 -1.65 -9.75
CA VAL A 220 6.10 -2.12 -8.36
C VAL A 220 7.28 -3.09 -8.18
N MET A 221 7.44 -4.06 -9.08
CA MET A 221 8.54 -5.05 -9.01
C MET A 221 9.91 -4.38 -9.10
N ALA A 222 10.07 -3.41 -10.00
CA ALA A 222 11.32 -2.65 -10.13
C ALA A 222 11.68 -1.91 -8.83
N LEU A 223 10.72 -1.30 -8.15
CA LEU A 223 10.94 -0.64 -6.87
C LEU A 223 11.22 -1.63 -5.73
N LEU A 224 10.61 -2.82 -5.74
CA LEU A 224 10.92 -3.88 -4.77
C LEU A 224 12.39 -4.31 -4.86
N ASP A 225 12.89 -4.54 -6.07
CA ASP A 225 14.28 -4.94 -6.30
C ASP A 225 15.25 -3.78 -6.02
N LEU A 226 14.90 -2.55 -6.41
CA LEU A 226 15.70 -1.35 -6.13
C LEU A 226 15.82 -1.10 -4.61
N ALA A 227 14.77 -1.38 -3.83
CA ALA A 227 14.82 -1.25 -2.37
C ALA A 227 15.81 -2.26 -1.76
N ARG A 228 15.84 -3.50 -2.25
CA ARG A 228 16.86 -4.47 -1.83
C ARG A 228 18.28 -4.03 -2.16
N GLU A 229 18.45 -3.46 -3.36
CA GLU A 229 19.74 -2.92 -3.75
C GLU A 229 20.15 -1.73 -2.86
N SER A 230 19.22 -0.84 -2.56
CA SER A 230 19.42 0.29 -1.64
C SER A 230 19.84 -0.17 -0.24
N ASP A 231 19.17 -1.17 0.30
CA ASP A 231 19.50 -1.79 1.58
C ASP A 231 20.91 -2.38 1.58
N GLN A 232 21.25 -3.18 0.57
CA GLN A 232 22.58 -3.80 0.41
C GLN A 232 23.71 -2.78 0.28
N GLN A 233 23.45 -1.65 -0.41
CA GLN A 233 24.41 -0.58 -0.60
C GLN A 233 24.42 0.44 0.57
N GLY A 234 23.45 0.39 1.47
CA GLY A 234 23.29 1.33 2.59
C GLY A 234 23.12 2.79 2.15
N ARG A 235 22.53 3.02 0.99
CA ARG A 235 22.40 4.38 0.43
C ARG A 235 21.12 4.57 -0.37
N ARG A 236 20.77 5.84 -0.57
CA ARG A 236 19.72 6.29 -1.50
C ARG A 236 20.08 5.95 -2.94
N LEU A 237 19.11 5.43 -3.69
CA LEU A 237 19.22 5.14 -5.11
C LEU A 237 18.19 5.93 -5.92
N PRO A 238 18.55 6.45 -7.12
CA PRO A 238 17.60 7.08 -8.01
C PRO A 238 16.63 6.06 -8.60
N CYS A 239 15.34 6.42 -8.69
CA CYS A 239 14.36 5.64 -9.41
C CYS A 239 14.40 5.97 -10.89
N GLN A 240 14.59 4.96 -11.74
CA GLN A 240 14.49 5.18 -13.18
C GLN A 240 13.01 5.40 -13.53
N LYS A 241 12.71 6.50 -14.19
CA LYS A 241 11.39 6.65 -14.83
C LYS A 241 11.31 5.59 -15.91
N LEU A 242 10.27 4.75 -15.85
CA LEU A 242 9.96 3.89 -16.98
C LEU A 242 9.75 4.83 -18.17
N SER A 243 10.60 4.69 -19.21
CA SER A 243 10.42 5.45 -20.44
C SER A 243 9.07 5.12 -21.05
N ASP A 244 8.31 6.16 -21.35
CA ASP A 244 7.05 6.09 -22.11
C ASP A 244 7.21 5.34 -23.44
#